data_1d4374cc1b5fe4b49fcf22472d97e992
#
_entry.id   1d4374cc1b5fe4b49fcf22472d97e992
#
_cell.length_a   1.000
_cell.length_b   1.000
_cell.length_c   1.000
_cell.angle_alpha   90.00
_cell.angle_beta   90.00
_cell.angle_gamma   90.00
#
_symmetry.space_group_name_H-M   'P 1'
#
loop_
_entity.id
_entity.type
_entity.pdbx_description
1 polymer ?
#
loop_
_entity_poly.entity_id
_entity_poly.type
_entity_poly.pdbx_seq_one_letter_code
_entity_poly.pdbx_strand_id
1 'polypeptide(L)'
;AAVLLENGTIVLGNNQENVAYPSGMCAERTALFYAGAAYPDVPVKALAIAACFKGRPRKEVVSPCGACRQVMAEVIRRYGRDFDVLMIGEEETVVIKASSLLPFSFEYTG
;
A
#
# COMPACT_ATOMS: atom_id res chain seq x y z
N ALA A 1 6.87 -0.22 -4.01
CA ALA A 1 5.56 -0.87 -3.93
C ALA A 1 4.97 -1.08 -5.32
N ALA A 2 4.13 -2.07 -5.42
CA ALA A 2 3.39 -2.37 -6.67
C ALA A 2 1.94 -2.64 -6.32
N VAL A 3 1.03 -1.94 -6.99
CA VAL A 3 -0.42 -2.13 -6.85
C VAL A 3 -0.92 -2.88 -8.08
N LEU A 4 -1.59 -4.01 -7.85
CA LEU A 4 -2.29 -4.73 -8.90
C LEU A 4 -3.77 -4.35 -8.86
N LEU A 5 -4.28 -3.86 -9.97
CA LEU A 5 -5.68 -3.50 -10.12
C LEU A 5 -6.50 -4.68 -10.68
N GLU A 6 -7.81 -4.63 -10.48
CA GLU A 6 -8.71 -5.71 -10.93
C GLU A 6 -8.69 -5.92 -12.46
N ASN A 7 -8.32 -4.90 -13.23
CA ASN A 7 -8.19 -5.00 -14.68
C ASN A 7 -6.82 -5.55 -15.15
N GLY A 8 -5.96 -5.96 -14.21
CA GLY A 8 -4.62 -6.49 -14.51
C GLY A 8 -3.52 -5.43 -14.63
N THR A 9 -3.85 -4.15 -14.53
CA THR A 9 -2.86 -3.07 -14.58
C THR A 9 -2.02 -3.08 -13.30
N ILE A 10 -0.70 -2.88 -13.44
CA ILE A 10 0.22 -2.75 -12.31
C ILE A 10 0.72 -1.31 -12.24
N VAL A 11 0.59 -0.71 -11.06
CA VAL A 11 1.07 0.64 -10.78
C VAL A 11 2.23 0.56 -9.79
N LEU A 12 3.36 1.15 -10.13
CA LEU A 12 4.56 1.17 -9.27
C LEU A 12 4.65 2.48 -8.51
N GLY A 13 5.22 2.41 -7.31
CA GLY A 13 5.51 3.59 -6.50
C GLY A 13 6.78 3.38 -5.69
N ASN A 14 7.56 4.44 -5.54
CA ASN A 14 8.76 4.45 -4.72
C ASN A 14 8.59 5.43 -3.57
N ASN A 15 9.37 5.20 -2.51
CA ASN A 15 9.43 6.10 -1.37
C ASN A 15 9.93 7.47 -1.81
N GLN A 16 9.24 8.52 -1.37
CA GLN A 16 9.59 9.91 -1.67
C GLN A 16 10.03 10.60 -0.38
N GLU A 17 11.34 10.73 -0.20
CA GLU A 17 11.92 11.37 0.97
C GLU A 17 11.85 12.90 0.86
N ASN A 18 11.68 13.57 2.00
CA ASN A 18 11.68 15.03 2.07
C ASN A 18 12.16 15.46 3.45
N VAL A 19 13.05 16.46 3.51
CA VAL A 19 13.54 17.01 4.79
C VAL A 19 12.40 17.70 5.57
N ALA A 20 11.38 18.19 4.90
CA ALA A 20 10.13 18.59 5.52
C ALA A 20 9.30 17.31 5.68
N TYR A 21 9.43 16.64 6.81
CA TYR A 21 8.86 15.30 7.03
C TYR A 21 7.40 15.12 6.64
N PRO A 22 6.50 16.09 6.89
CA PRO A 22 5.11 15.94 6.43
C PRO A 22 4.95 15.85 4.92
N SER A 23 5.94 16.30 4.14
CA SER A 23 5.90 16.25 2.68
C SER A 23 6.45 14.94 2.10
N GLY A 24 7.05 14.10 2.93
CA GLY A 24 7.51 12.76 2.51
C GLY A 24 6.32 11.84 2.23
N MET A 25 6.54 10.84 1.37
CA MET A 25 5.49 9.89 0.98
C MET A 25 6.06 8.48 0.90
N CYS A 26 5.42 7.55 1.59
CA CYS A 26 5.78 6.13 1.49
C CYS A 26 5.45 5.57 0.10
N ALA A 27 6.19 4.56 -0.32
CA ALA A 27 6.01 3.91 -1.61
C ALA A 27 4.57 3.43 -1.81
N GLU A 28 3.95 2.86 -0.77
CA GLU A 28 2.57 2.36 -0.81
C GLU A 28 1.59 3.47 -1.16
N ARG A 29 1.70 4.63 -0.49
CA ARG A 29 0.80 5.76 -0.75
C ARG A 29 1.08 6.38 -2.12
N THR A 30 2.33 6.45 -2.54
CA THR A 30 2.68 6.92 -3.89
C THR A 30 1.96 6.08 -4.94
N ALA A 31 2.02 4.75 -4.84
CA ALA A 31 1.37 3.84 -5.78
C ALA A 31 -0.16 3.91 -5.69
N LEU A 32 -0.72 3.90 -4.47
CA LEU A 32 -2.17 3.94 -4.27
C LEU A 32 -2.79 5.25 -4.74
N PHE A 33 -2.14 6.38 -4.47
CA PHE A 33 -2.63 7.69 -4.91
C PHE A 33 -2.58 7.83 -6.43
N TYR A 34 -1.51 7.34 -7.06
CA TYR A 34 -1.44 7.35 -8.51
C TYR A 34 -2.53 6.46 -9.12
N ALA A 35 -2.73 5.27 -8.57
CA ALA A 35 -3.79 4.38 -9.04
C ALA A 35 -5.17 5.03 -8.91
N GLY A 36 -5.43 5.71 -7.79
CA GLY A 36 -6.68 6.43 -7.59
C GLY A 36 -6.88 7.59 -8.54
N ALA A 37 -5.79 8.25 -8.95
CA ALA A 37 -5.85 9.38 -9.90
C ALA A 37 -5.99 8.91 -11.35
N ALA A 38 -5.22 7.89 -11.74
CA ALA A 38 -5.17 7.42 -13.13
C ALA A 38 -6.29 6.42 -13.45
N TYR A 39 -6.70 5.61 -12.48
CA TYR A 39 -7.68 4.53 -12.65
C TYR A 39 -8.75 4.59 -11.55
N PRO A 40 -9.51 5.69 -11.44
CA PRO A 40 -10.39 5.92 -10.29
C PRO A 40 -11.53 4.91 -10.15
N ASP A 41 -11.91 4.25 -11.23
CA ASP A 41 -13.04 3.31 -11.25
C ASP A 41 -12.61 1.84 -11.16
N VAL A 42 -11.31 1.58 -10.97
CA VAL A 42 -10.78 0.22 -10.95
C VAL A 42 -10.36 -0.17 -9.53
N PRO A 43 -11.00 -1.17 -8.92
CA PRO A 43 -10.63 -1.60 -7.57
C PRO A 43 -9.21 -2.16 -7.48
N VAL A 44 -8.63 -2.06 -6.29
CA VAL A 44 -7.33 -2.65 -5.98
C VAL A 44 -7.52 -4.13 -5.66
N LYS A 45 -6.73 -4.98 -6.28
CA LYS A 45 -6.73 -6.43 -6.04
C LYS A 45 -5.64 -6.84 -5.05
N ALA A 46 -4.44 -6.26 -5.16
CA ALA A 46 -3.32 -6.58 -4.30
C ALA A 46 -2.31 -5.42 -4.24
N LEU A 47 -1.57 -5.37 -3.14
CA LEU A 47 -0.47 -4.43 -2.94
C LEU A 47 0.76 -5.21 -2.47
N ALA A 48 1.87 -5.11 -3.19
CA ALA A 48 3.13 -5.73 -2.81
C ALA A 48 4.09 -4.65 -2.29
N ILE A 49 4.76 -4.95 -1.18
CA ILE A 49 5.69 -4.04 -0.52
C ILE A 49 7.01 -4.76 -0.32
N ALA A 50 8.11 -4.14 -0.77
CA ALA A 50 9.45 -4.61 -0.50
C ALA A 50 10.33 -3.43 -0.12
N ALA A 51 11.29 -3.64 0.77
CA ALA A 51 12.26 -2.64 1.15
C ALA A 51 13.68 -3.17 0.93
N CYS A 52 14.58 -2.26 0.55
CA CYS A 52 15.99 -2.56 0.35
C CYS A 52 16.84 -1.60 1.19
N PHE A 53 17.99 -2.09 1.61
CA PHE A 53 19.01 -1.26 2.27
C PHE A 53 20.32 -1.44 1.51
N LYS A 54 20.88 -0.35 1.01
CA LYS A 54 22.11 -0.35 0.19
C LYS A 54 22.05 -1.34 -0.97
N GLY A 55 20.90 -1.37 -1.69
CA GLY A 55 20.72 -2.23 -2.84
C GLY A 55 20.44 -3.70 -2.54
N ARG A 56 20.32 -4.07 -1.27
CA ARG A 56 20.01 -5.44 -0.86
C ARG A 56 18.62 -5.53 -0.25
N PRO A 57 17.83 -6.56 -0.57
CA PRO A 57 16.55 -6.80 0.09
C PRO A 57 16.75 -6.98 1.60
N ARG A 58 15.81 -6.46 2.40
CA ARG A 58 15.81 -6.72 3.84
C ARG A 58 15.42 -8.16 4.09
N LYS A 59 16.06 -8.80 5.09
CA LYS A 59 15.72 -10.16 5.49
C LYS A 59 14.30 -10.24 6.02
N GLU A 60 13.93 -9.28 6.86
CA GLU A 60 12.63 -9.22 7.49
C GLU A 60 11.63 -8.50 6.58
N VAL A 61 10.37 -8.91 6.68
CA VAL A 61 9.29 -8.20 6.00
C VAL A 61 9.10 -6.82 6.62
N VAL A 62 8.75 -5.84 5.80
CA VAL A 62 8.43 -4.49 6.24
C VAL A 62 6.95 -4.26 6.08
N SER A 63 6.28 -3.97 7.20
CA SER A 63 4.86 -3.65 7.17
C SER A 63 4.64 -2.15 6.88
N PRO A 64 3.48 -1.78 6.31
CA PRO A 64 3.18 -0.38 6.03
C PRO A 64 3.05 0.45 7.31
N CYS A 65 3.41 1.72 7.23
CA CYS A 65 3.24 2.65 8.35
C CYS A 65 1.76 2.94 8.62
N GLY A 66 1.48 3.59 9.76
CA GLY A 66 0.10 3.91 10.14
C GLY A 66 -0.65 4.76 9.11
N ALA A 67 0.02 5.75 8.52
CA ALA A 67 -0.60 6.59 7.48
C ALA A 67 -0.97 5.78 6.24
N CYS A 68 -0.11 4.85 5.83
CA CYS A 68 -0.41 3.94 4.71
C CYS A 68 -1.56 3.02 5.03
N ARG A 69 -1.64 2.50 6.26
CA ARG A 69 -2.75 1.64 6.70
C ARG A 69 -4.08 2.40 6.67
N GLN A 70 -4.09 3.66 7.06
CA GLN A 70 -5.28 4.50 6.98
C GLN A 70 -5.72 4.70 5.52
N VAL A 71 -4.78 4.96 4.61
CA VAL A 71 -5.08 5.09 3.18
C VAL A 71 -5.66 3.78 2.63
N MET A 72 -5.11 2.63 3.03
CA MET A 72 -5.66 1.32 2.64
C MET A 72 -7.10 1.13 3.12
N ALA A 73 -7.42 1.54 4.34
CA ALA A 73 -8.78 1.48 4.86
C ALA A 73 -9.75 2.31 4.01
N GLU A 74 -9.34 3.49 3.58
CA GLU A 74 -10.15 4.34 2.68
C GLU A 74 -10.31 3.73 1.30
N VAL A 75 -9.29 3.05 0.76
CA VAL A 75 -9.37 2.33 -0.51
C VAL A 75 -10.39 1.20 -0.43
N ILE A 76 -10.38 0.41 0.66
CA ILE A 76 -11.34 -0.65 0.88
C ILE A 76 -12.76 -0.08 0.90
N ARG A 77 -12.96 1.00 1.63
CA ARG A 77 -14.26 1.65 1.72
C ARG A 77 -14.75 2.18 0.38
N ARG A 78 -13.86 2.84 -0.38
CA ARG A 78 -14.20 3.42 -1.68
C ARG A 78 -14.73 2.39 -2.66
N TYR A 79 -14.12 1.21 -2.71
CA TYR A 79 -14.47 0.18 -3.67
C TYR A 79 -15.34 -0.93 -3.09
N GLY A 80 -15.55 -0.96 -1.77
CA GLY A 80 -16.31 -2.01 -1.11
C GLY A 80 -15.64 -3.38 -1.19
N ARG A 81 -14.33 -3.43 -1.35
CA ARG A 81 -13.54 -4.66 -1.49
C ARG A 81 -12.27 -4.59 -0.68
N ASP A 82 -12.00 -5.64 0.09
CA ASP A 82 -10.70 -5.86 0.69
C ASP A 82 -9.68 -6.28 -0.37
N PHE A 83 -8.42 -6.25 -0.05
CA PHE A 83 -7.37 -6.70 -0.96
C PHE A 83 -6.21 -7.32 -0.18
N ASP A 84 -5.39 -8.09 -0.89
CA ASP A 84 -4.22 -8.74 -0.31
C ASP A 84 -3.04 -7.78 -0.25
N VAL A 85 -2.33 -7.81 0.88
CA VAL A 85 -1.06 -7.10 1.04
C VAL A 85 0.05 -8.14 1.17
N LEU A 86 1.00 -8.09 0.26
CA LEU A 86 2.16 -8.96 0.22
C LEU A 86 3.36 -8.20 0.76
N MET A 87 3.82 -8.57 1.94
CA MET A 87 5.02 -7.98 2.56
C MET A 87 6.20 -8.91 2.25
N ILE A 88 7.11 -8.44 1.42
CA ILE A 88 8.16 -9.27 0.82
C ILE A 88 9.48 -8.99 1.53
N GLY A 89 10.03 -10.03 2.17
CA GLY A 89 11.39 -10.06 2.70
C GLY A 89 12.28 -10.93 1.84
N GLU A 90 13.57 -10.99 2.16
CA GLU A 90 14.52 -11.80 1.42
C GLU A 90 14.21 -13.31 1.50
N GLU A 91 13.82 -13.78 2.69
CA GLU A 91 13.61 -15.20 2.97
C GLU A 91 12.15 -15.59 3.09
N GLU A 92 11.24 -14.62 3.24
CA GLU A 92 9.82 -14.92 3.41
C GLU A 92 8.94 -13.84 2.81
N THR A 93 7.72 -14.21 2.51
CA THR A 93 6.66 -13.27 2.12
C THR A 93 5.45 -13.54 3.01
N VAL A 94 4.95 -12.48 3.62
CA VAL A 94 3.73 -12.55 4.44
C VAL A 94 2.58 -11.94 3.66
N VAL A 95 1.48 -12.68 3.54
CA VAL A 95 0.27 -12.22 2.87
C VAL A 95 -0.81 -12.03 3.92
N ILE A 96 -1.40 -10.85 3.96
CA ILE A 96 -2.45 -10.51 4.92
C ILE A 96 -3.50 -9.63 4.22
N LYS A 97 -4.75 -9.70 4.68
CA LYS A 97 -5.78 -8.78 4.19
C LYS A 97 -5.52 -7.37 4.67
N ALA A 98 -5.70 -6.39 3.80
CA ALA A 98 -5.48 -4.98 4.15
C ALA A 98 -6.33 -4.55 5.34
N SER A 99 -7.56 -5.04 5.47
CA SER A 99 -8.45 -4.74 6.61
C SER A 99 -7.86 -5.16 7.95
N SER A 100 -7.00 -6.18 7.98
CA SER A 100 -6.36 -6.65 9.22
C SER A 100 -5.24 -5.73 9.70
N LEU A 101 -4.78 -4.82 8.88
CA LEU A 101 -3.67 -3.91 9.23
C LEU A 101 -4.11 -2.67 10.00
N LEU A 102 -5.41 -2.38 10.04
CA LEU A 102 -5.95 -1.27 10.80
C LEU A 102 -7.24 -1.71 11.50
N PRO A 103 -7.13 -2.49 12.60
CA PRO A 103 -8.30 -2.88 13.37
C PRO A 103 -8.93 -1.65 14.02
N PHE A 104 -10.26 -1.71 14.23
CA PHE A 104 -11.04 -0.63 14.85
C PHE A 104 -10.95 0.71 14.11
N SER A 105 -10.71 0.68 12.80
CA SER A 105 -10.77 1.90 12.00
C SER A 105 -12.20 2.44 11.99
N PHE A 106 -12.33 3.78 11.98
CA PHE A 106 -13.65 4.39 11.85
C PHE A 106 -13.91 4.79 10.39
N GLU A 107 -15.17 4.93 10.04
CA GLU A 107 -15.59 5.40 8.73
C GLU A 107 -16.19 6.80 8.83
N TYR A 108 -15.78 7.67 7.93
CA TYR A 108 -16.39 8.99 7.80
C TYR A 108 -17.55 8.90 6.82
N THR A 109 -18.75 9.17 7.33
CA THR A 109 -20.00 9.04 6.56
C THR A 109 -20.67 10.38 6.24
N GLY A 110 -20.06 11.48 6.68
CA GLY A 110 -20.60 12.83 6.58
C GLY A 110 -20.58 13.49 5.21
#